data_d60bc7c90c0b7d6fd93f18d5d26f5b37
#
_entry.id   d60bc7c90c0b7d6fd93f18d5d26f5b37
#
_cell.length_a   1.000
_cell.length_b   1.000
_cell.length_c   1.000
_cell.angle_alpha   90.00
_cell.angle_beta   90.00
_cell.angle_gamma   90.00
#
_symmetry.space_group_name_H-M   'P 1'
#
loop_
_entity.id
_entity.type
_entity.pdbx_description
1 polymer ?
#
loop_
_entity_poly.entity_id
_entity_poly.type
_entity_poly.pdbx_seq_one_letter_code
_entity_poly.pdbx_strand_id
1 'polypeptide(L)'
;MQDDIPIPRYTLLDGATATNLFSAGMRPDECPEEWMLSHPDQVIALGRAYLEAGSRILYAPTFSANAAQLARFGLADAVAPINRELVGLARQAADGRALIAGDLSPTGLSLEPAGEDSFDELCRIYADQAAALDEAGVDLFVIETMLSVPEARAAVLACRKYKKPVWVTMALNEEGMLLSGGQPLACLVTLERLGVDAFGFNCGAGPEEMVTALRTISPYASVPLIAKPGFPAGAPALDVFADEARRLLDAGAGIIGGCCGATPEHIGAAHNMLTRYVPQPMAPLTSAQENDIWLTNEMALFALDEDRIDFTEPIACGYDMTDDFLAAERDSVDVMLVSIETPDDALDFAGDARFAVVPGCFYSDDPEALSRALFLY
;
A
#
# COMPACT_ATOMS: atom_id res chain seq x y z
N MET A 1 24.04 7.79 -14.93
CA MET A 1 22.83 7.20 -15.53
C MET A 1 22.88 5.74 -15.14
N GLN A 2 22.15 5.33 -14.10
CA GLN A 2 21.86 3.91 -13.90
C GLN A 2 20.91 3.54 -15.05
N ASP A 3 21.32 2.56 -15.88
CA ASP A 3 20.42 1.99 -16.85
C ASP A 3 19.21 1.44 -16.09
N ASP A 4 18.01 1.92 -16.44
CA ASP A 4 16.75 1.45 -15.85
C ASP A 4 16.71 -0.07 -15.96
N ILE A 5 16.81 -0.78 -14.83
CA ILE A 5 16.63 -2.22 -14.82
C ILE A 5 15.14 -2.45 -15.11
N PRO A 6 14.76 -2.96 -16.28
CA PRO A 6 13.35 -3.14 -16.60
C PRO A 6 12.75 -4.16 -15.65
N ILE A 7 11.63 -3.80 -15.01
CA ILE A 7 10.87 -4.70 -14.16
C ILE A 7 10.09 -5.66 -15.08
N PRO A 8 10.42 -6.97 -15.11
CA PRO A 8 9.72 -7.91 -15.94
C PRO A 8 8.25 -8.05 -15.53
N ARG A 9 7.39 -8.45 -16.48
CA ARG A 9 5.96 -8.70 -16.21
C ARG A 9 5.74 -9.65 -15.02
N TYR A 10 6.62 -10.63 -14.85
CA TYR A 10 6.63 -11.52 -13.70
C TYR A 10 7.92 -11.27 -12.93
N THR A 11 7.78 -10.71 -11.73
CA THR A 11 8.89 -10.28 -10.88
C THR A 11 8.82 -10.99 -9.53
N LEU A 12 9.97 -11.46 -9.06
CA LEU A 12 10.11 -12.08 -7.76
C LEU A 12 10.73 -11.08 -6.79
N LEU A 13 10.01 -10.82 -5.70
CA LEU A 13 10.46 -10.07 -4.54
C LEU A 13 11.18 -10.99 -3.56
N ASP A 14 11.64 -10.42 -2.47
CA ASP A 14 12.16 -11.16 -1.33
C ASP A 14 11.04 -11.75 -0.44
N GLY A 15 11.44 -12.27 0.71
CA GLY A 15 10.56 -12.82 1.73
C GLY A 15 10.64 -12.01 3.02
N ALA A 16 10.38 -12.68 4.15
CA ALA A 16 10.34 -12.04 5.46
C ALA A 16 11.72 -11.57 5.91
N THR A 17 11.80 -10.34 6.42
CA THR A 17 12.98 -9.85 7.14
C THR A 17 12.89 -10.20 8.63
N ALA A 18 11.88 -9.69 9.34
CA ALA A 18 11.80 -9.80 10.79
C ALA A 18 11.78 -11.26 11.30
N THR A 19 10.93 -12.13 10.73
CA THR A 19 10.82 -13.53 11.19
C THR A 19 12.11 -14.32 10.99
N ASN A 20 12.89 -14.04 9.95
CA ASN A 20 14.20 -14.66 9.76
C ASN A 20 15.25 -14.11 10.74
N LEU A 21 15.22 -12.80 11.04
CA LEU A 21 16.13 -12.19 12.01
C LEU A 21 15.79 -12.59 13.45
N PHE A 22 14.51 -12.85 13.79
CA PHE A 22 14.14 -13.47 15.08
C PHE A 22 14.83 -14.84 15.24
N SER A 23 14.86 -15.64 14.20
CA SER A 23 15.58 -16.92 14.21
C SER A 23 17.10 -16.76 14.35
N ALA A 24 17.63 -15.58 13.98
CA ALA A 24 19.04 -15.22 14.11
C ALA A 24 19.36 -14.53 15.46
N GLY A 25 18.38 -14.34 16.35
CA GLY A 25 18.58 -13.85 17.72
C GLY A 25 18.00 -12.47 18.01
N MET A 26 17.38 -11.79 17.05
CA MET A 26 16.62 -10.55 17.31
C MET A 26 15.43 -10.87 18.23
N ARG A 27 15.16 -10.00 19.19
CA ARG A 27 14.04 -10.20 20.13
C ARG A 27 12.86 -9.31 19.74
N PRO A 28 11.60 -9.75 19.99
CA PRO A 28 10.41 -8.95 19.66
C PRO A 28 10.25 -7.65 20.45
N ASP A 29 10.95 -7.50 21.57
CA ASP A 29 10.92 -6.33 22.48
C ASP A 29 12.04 -5.32 22.23
N GLU A 30 12.93 -5.59 21.28
CA GLU A 30 14.01 -4.69 20.86
C GLU A 30 13.57 -3.81 19.69
N CYS A 31 14.25 -2.64 19.51
CA CYS A 31 14.12 -1.86 18.29
C CYS A 31 14.73 -2.65 17.12
N PRO A 32 13.93 -3.07 16.12
CA PRO A 32 14.45 -3.88 15.02
C PRO A 32 15.57 -3.16 14.25
N GLU A 33 15.43 -1.86 14.05
CA GLU A 33 16.37 -1.04 13.30
C GLU A 33 17.73 -0.94 14.02
N GLU A 34 17.75 -0.68 15.34
CA GLU A 34 18.99 -0.68 16.11
C GLU A 34 19.65 -2.05 16.15
N TRP A 35 18.83 -3.12 16.28
CA TRP A 35 19.37 -4.46 16.25
C TRP A 35 20.03 -4.77 14.89
N MET A 36 19.37 -4.43 13.79
CA MET A 36 19.90 -4.63 12.45
C MET A 36 21.19 -3.83 12.19
N LEU A 37 21.26 -2.60 12.66
CA LEU A 37 22.47 -1.78 12.56
C LEU A 37 23.64 -2.32 13.44
N SER A 38 23.32 -2.98 14.54
CA SER A 38 24.34 -3.64 15.39
C SER A 38 24.75 -5.03 14.88
N HIS A 39 23.98 -5.63 13.95
CA HIS A 39 24.23 -6.94 13.37
C HIS A 39 24.23 -6.90 11.81
N PRO A 40 25.00 -6.01 11.19
CA PRO A 40 24.94 -5.75 9.75
C PRO A 40 25.23 -7.00 8.90
N ASP A 41 26.14 -7.87 9.35
CA ASP A 41 26.50 -9.09 8.62
C ASP A 41 25.32 -10.04 8.47
N GLN A 42 24.42 -10.12 9.45
CA GLN A 42 23.23 -10.97 9.40
C GLN A 42 22.19 -10.40 8.41
N VAL A 43 22.00 -9.09 8.39
CA VAL A 43 21.10 -8.41 7.45
C VAL A 43 21.60 -8.59 6.02
N ILE A 44 22.90 -8.35 5.79
CA ILE A 44 23.53 -8.53 4.47
C ILE A 44 23.45 -9.98 4.03
N ALA A 45 23.71 -10.96 4.93
CA ALA A 45 23.63 -12.37 4.62
C ALA A 45 22.21 -12.79 4.20
N LEU A 46 21.16 -12.30 4.89
CA LEU A 46 19.77 -12.57 4.55
C LEU A 46 19.43 -12.00 3.16
N GLY A 47 19.77 -10.73 2.90
CA GLY A 47 19.52 -10.10 1.60
C GLY A 47 20.22 -10.83 0.45
N ARG A 48 21.48 -11.29 0.66
CA ARG A 48 22.19 -12.12 -0.30
C ARG A 48 21.53 -13.47 -0.54
N ALA A 49 21.02 -14.11 0.51
CA ALA A 49 20.30 -15.36 0.39
C ALA A 49 19.03 -15.22 -0.45
N TYR A 50 18.27 -14.12 -0.30
CA TYR A 50 17.14 -13.82 -1.16
C TYR A 50 17.54 -13.55 -2.61
N LEU A 51 18.63 -12.81 -2.82
CA LEU A 51 19.15 -12.56 -4.15
C LEU A 51 19.58 -13.86 -4.86
N GLU A 52 20.28 -14.78 -4.16
CA GLU A 52 20.65 -16.09 -4.69
C GLU A 52 19.43 -17.00 -4.92
N ALA A 53 18.36 -16.82 -4.14
CA ALA A 53 17.07 -17.49 -4.35
C ALA A 53 16.31 -16.98 -5.59
N GLY A 54 16.73 -15.86 -6.19
CA GLY A 54 16.17 -15.34 -7.45
C GLY A 54 15.39 -14.03 -7.32
N SER A 55 15.39 -13.40 -6.15
CA SER A 55 14.78 -12.06 -5.97
C SER A 55 15.42 -11.03 -6.89
N ARG A 56 14.59 -10.19 -7.49
CA ARG A 56 15.02 -9.10 -8.37
C ARG A 56 14.94 -7.74 -7.71
N ILE A 57 14.19 -7.66 -6.64
CA ILE A 57 14.01 -6.47 -5.81
C ILE A 57 14.18 -6.93 -4.37
N LEU A 58 15.04 -6.24 -3.62
CA LEU A 58 15.22 -6.43 -2.19
C LEU A 58 14.60 -5.23 -1.47
N TYR A 59 13.80 -5.50 -0.45
CA TYR A 59 13.28 -4.46 0.42
C TYR A 59 14.40 -4.04 1.38
N ALA A 60 14.66 -2.74 1.44
CA ALA A 60 15.48 -2.19 2.52
C ALA A 60 14.77 -2.47 3.85
N PRO A 61 15.47 -2.88 4.90
CA PRO A 61 14.83 -3.25 6.15
C PRO A 61 14.43 -2.00 6.97
N THR A 62 13.66 -1.11 6.35
CA THR A 62 13.23 0.20 6.86
C THR A 62 11.75 0.24 7.26
N PHE A 63 11.11 -0.94 7.35
CA PHE A 63 9.69 -1.12 7.62
C PHE A 63 9.18 -0.24 8.77
N SER A 64 9.79 -0.28 9.96
CA SER A 64 9.38 0.51 11.13
C SER A 64 10.24 1.77 11.33
N ALA A 65 11.01 2.22 10.34
CA ALA A 65 11.93 3.34 10.47
C ALA A 65 11.28 4.72 10.25
N ASN A 66 9.98 4.87 10.52
CA ASN A 66 9.28 6.15 10.58
C ASN A 66 9.31 6.76 11.99
N ALA A 67 9.08 8.07 12.11
CA ALA A 67 9.18 8.79 13.38
C ALA A 67 8.27 8.24 14.48
N ALA A 68 7.04 7.82 14.14
CA ALA A 68 6.07 7.33 15.11
C ALA A 68 6.50 5.97 15.70
N GLN A 69 6.98 5.03 14.88
CA GLN A 69 7.47 3.74 15.35
C GLN A 69 8.78 3.88 16.13
N LEU A 70 9.72 4.68 15.64
CA LEU A 70 11.00 4.95 16.30
C LEU A 70 10.82 5.68 17.65
N ALA A 71 9.78 6.52 17.78
CA ALA A 71 9.45 7.19 19.04
C ALA A 71 9.24 6.23 20.21
N ARG A 72 8.74 5.01 19.93
CA ARG A 72 8.52 3.96 20.94
C ARG A 72 9.82 3.52 21.64
N PHE A 73 10.94 3.78 20.98
CA PHE A 73 12.30 3.46 21.48
C PHE A 73 13.14 4.72 21.76
N GLY A 74 12.51 5.91 21.73
CA GLY A 74 13.21 7.18 21.98
C GLY A 74 14.08 7.65 20.80
N LEU A 75 13.82 7.18 19.59
CA LEU A 75 14.61 7.41 18.38
C LEU A 75 13.88 8.25 17.32
N ALA A 76 12.83 9.00 17.69
CA ALA A 76 12.03 9.78 16.75
C ALA A 76 12.86 10.74 15.87
N ASP A 77 13.94 11.31 16.43
CA ASP A 77 14.82 12.24 15.72
C ASP A 77 15.87 11.54 14.83
N ALA A 78 15.91 10.21 14.82
CA ALA A 78 16.91 9.42 14.10
C ALA A 78 16.42 8.83 12.78
N VAL A 79 15.27 9.28 12.25
CA VAL A 79 14.67 8.77 10.99
C VAL A 79 15.69 8.78 9.84
N ALA A 80 16.31 9.93 9.55
CA ALA A 80 17.22 10.06 8.41
C ALA A 80 18.49 9.20 8.53
N PRO A 81 19.27 9.20 9.63
CA PRO A 81 20.44 8.35 9.74
C PRO A 81 20.10 6.86 9.72
N ILE A 82 19.04 6.42 10.41
CA ILE A 82 18.64 4.99 10.45
C ILE A 82 18.27 4.51 9.06
N ASN A 83 17.38 5.20 8.35
CA ASN A 83 16.97 4.79 6.98
C ASN A 83 18.19 4.75 6.05
N ARG A 84 19.08 5.74 6.10
CA ARG A 84 20.29 5.79 5.27
C ARG A 84 21.19 4.56 5.48
N GLU A 85 21.45 4.22 6.72
CA GLU A 85 22.33 3.09 7.05
C GLU A 85 21.69 1.76 6.65
N LEU A 86 20.39 1.56 6.91
CA LEU A 86 19.67 0.33 6.54
C LEU A 86 19.58 0.14 5.02
N VAL A 87 19.32 1.20 4.26
CA VAL A 87 19.40 1.17 2.78
C VAL A 87 20.82 0.80 2.34
N GLY A 88 21.85 1.30 3.03
CA GLY A 88 23.24 0.95 2.80
C GLY A 88 23.50 -0.55 2.95
N LEU A 89 22.91 -1.22 3.94
CA LEU A 89 23.01 -2.68 4.12
C LEU A 89 22.33 -3.45 2.97
N ALA A 90 21.14 -3.02 2.56
CA ALA A 90 20.44 -3.62 1.43
C ALA A 90 21.24 -3.49 0.12
N ARG A 91 21.85 -2.33 -0.14
CA ARG A 91 22.73 -2.14 -1.29
C ARG A 91 23.97 -3.03 -1.27
N GLN A 92 24.58 -3.23 -0.09
CA GLN A 92 25.70 -4.15 0.06
C GLN A 92 25.28 -5.62 -0.20
N ALA A 93 24.06 -5.99 0.21
CA ALA A 93 23.52 -7.31 -0.08
C ALA A 93 23.26 -7.50 -1.57
N ALA A 94 22.66 -6.52 -2.22
CA ALA A 94 22.31 -6.57 -3.65
C ALA A 94 23.53 -6.59 -4.59
N ASP A 95 24.61 -5.92 -4.22
CA ASP A 95 25.86 -5.83 -5.01
C ASP A 95 25.61 -5.45 -6.48
N GLY A 96 24.69 -4.54 -6.72
CA GLY A 96 24.26 -4.06 -8.04
C GLY A 96 23.44 -5.05 -8.87
N ARG A 97 23.01 -6.18 -8.32
CA ARG A 97 22.29 -7.26 -9.02
C ARG A 97 20.76 -7.21 -8.82
N ALA A 98 20.27 -6.36 -7.92
CA ALA A 98 18.85 -6.18 -7.64
C ALA A 98 18.54 -4.69 -7.41
N LEU A 99 17.28 -4.29 -7.64
CA LEU A 99 16.75 -3.00 -7.22
C LEU A 99 16.53 -3.00 -5.71
N ILE A 100 16.63 -1.81 -5.10
CA ILE A 100 16.37 -1.60 -3.68
C ILE A 100 15.07 -0.82 -3.53
N ALA A 101 14.09 -1.44 -2.89
CA ALA A 101 12.85 -0.79 -2.50
C ALA A 101 13.01 -0.17 -1.11
N GLY A 102 12.71 1.12 -0.98
CA GLY A 102 12.55 1.77 0.32
C GLY A 102 11.21 1.37 0.90
N ASP A 103 11.23 0.74 2.07
CA ASP A 103 10.06 0.12 2.67
C ASP A 103 9.45 1.03 3.75
N LEU A 104 8.17 1.38 3.57
CA LEU A 104 7.36 2.18 4.48
C LEU A 104 6.18 1.34 4.98
N SER A 105 5.87 1.44 6.27
CA SER A 105 4.81 0.67 6.91
C SER A 105 3.84 1.55 7.69
N PRO A 106 2.75 0.98 8.23
CA PRO A 106 1.84 1.72 9.11
C PRO A 106 2.56 2.37 10.28
N THR A 107 2.16 3.61 10.60
CA THR A 107 2.69 4.38 11.73
C THR A 107 2.19 3.84 13.07
N GLY A 108 1.03 3.18 13.06
CA GLY A 108 0.32 2.76 14.26
C GLY A 108 -0.47 3.91 14.92
N LEU A 109 -0.53 5.07 14.28
CA LEU A 109 -1.37 6.20 14.70
C LEU A 109 -2.83 5.94 14.35
N SER A 110 -3.72 6.63 15.06
CA SER A 110 -5.16 6.54 14.86
C SER A 110 -5.72 7.89 14.43
N LEU A 111 -6.17 7.98 13.19
CA LEU A 111 -6.68 9.22 12.60
C LEU A 111 -7.97 9.71 13.26
N GLU A 112 -8.10 11.03 13.36
CA GLU A 112 -9.36 11.68 13.67
C GLU A 112 -10.47 11.23 12.69
N PRO A 113 -11.71 11.15 13.15
CA PRO A 113 -12.19 11.40 14.50
C PRO A 113 -12.22 10.13 15.38
N ALA A 114 -11.75 8.97 14.88
CA ALA A 114 -11.67 7.73 15.65
C ALA A 114 -10.49 7.74 16.63
N GLY A 115 -9.44 8.50 16.33
CA GLY A 115 -8.26 8.74 17.14
C GLY A 115 -7.98 10.22 17.35
N GLU A 116 -6.74 10.57 17.67
CA GLU A 116 -6.31 11.92 18.00
C GLU A 116 -5.33 12.51 16.95
N ASP A 117 -4.93 11.72 15.94
CA ASP A 117 -3.91 12.09 14.98
C ASP A 117 -4.52 12.70 13.72
N SER A 118 -3.97 13.81 13.24
CA SER A 118 -4.45 14.46 12.02
C SER A 118 -3.87 13.82 10.76
N PHE A 119 -4.58 13.96 9.64
CA PHE A 119 -4.07 13.52 8.33
C PHE A 119 -2.79 14.27 7.93
N ASP A 120 -2.68 15.55 8.27
CA ASP A 120 -1.46 16.36 8.03
C ASP A 120 -0.25 15.82 8.77
N GLU A 121 -0.42 15.41 10.04
CA GLU A 121 0.66 14.81 10.82
C GLU A 121 1.12 13.50 10.20
N LEU A 122 0.18 12.68 9.77
CA LEU A 122 0.48 11.42 9.11
C LEU A 122 1.28 11.64 7.81
N CYS A 123 0.84 12.60 6.99
CA CYS A 123 1.58 13.00 5.79
C CYS A 123 2.99 13.50 6.10
N ARG A 124 3.18 14.24 7.19
CA ARG A 124 4.49 14.74 7.61
C ARG A 124 5.42 13.59 8.02
N ILE A 125 4.93 12.62 8.80
CA ILE A 125 5.71 11.45 9.22
C ILE A 125 6.20 10.65 8.00
N TYR A 126 5.31 10.39 7.04
CA TYR A 126 5.71 9.71 5.81
C TYR A 126 6.63 10.54 4.93
N ALA A 127 6.46 11.86 4.89
CA ALA A 127 7.33 12.74 4.13
C ALA A 127 8.77 12.74 4.66
N ASP A 128 8.95 12.69 5.98
CA ASP A 128 10.26 12.63 6.63
C ASP A 128 10.97 11.30 6.28
N GLN A 129 10.27 10.17 6.32
CA GLN A 129 10.84 8.87 5.94
C GLN A 129 11.10 8.79 4.43
N ALA A 130 10.18 9.24 3.59
CA ALA A 130 10.34 9.24 2.14
C ALA A 130 11.53 10.10 1.70
N ALA A 131 11.76 11.25 2.35
CA ALA A 131 12.94 12.10 2.12
C ALA A 131 14.24 11.34 2.45
N ALA A 132 14.29 10.68 3.60
CA ALA A 132 15.44 9.91 4.02
C ALA A 132 15.76 8.75 3.06
N LEU A 133 14.73 8.05 2.58
CA LEU A 133 14.86 6.96 1.61
C LEU A 133 15.31 7.47 0.23
N ASP A 134 14.76 8.60 -0.23
CA ASP A 134 15.20 9.22 -1.49
C ASP A 134 16.65 9.65 -1.45
N GLU A 135 17.08 10.31 -0.37
CA GLU A 135 18.47 10.70 -0.14
C GLU A 135 19.41 9.50 -0.04
N ALA A 136 18.97 8.39 0.56
CA ALA A 136 19.71 7.12 0.62
C ALA A 136 19.80 6.45 -0.76
N GLY A 137 19.00 6.92 -1.73
CA GLY A 137 19.06 6.53 -3.13
C GLY A 137 18.34 5.21 -3.42
N VAL A 138 17.20 4.90 -2.79
CA VAL A 138 16.37 3.76 -3.16
C VAL A 138 15.93 3.86 -4.63
N ASP A 139 15.61 2.73 -5.25
CA ASP A 139 15.21 2.69 -6.66
C ASP A 139 13.70 2.89 -6.83
N LEU A 140 12.92 2.48 -5.83
CA LEU A 140 11.46 2.64 -5.74
C LEU A 140 11.03 2.73 -4.27
N PHE A 141 9.81 3.21 -4.03
CA PHE A 141 9.15 3.17 -2.73
C PHE A 141 8.17 2.00 -2.69
N VAL A 142 8.13 1.31 -1.57
CA VAL A 142 7.09 0.34 -1.25
C VAL A 142 6.42 0.75 0.05
N ILE A 143 5.11 0.88 0.01
CA ILE A 143 4.23 1.19 1.12
C ILE A 143 3.51 -0.12 1.42
N GLU A 144 4.00 -0.90 2.41
CA GLU A 144 3.49 -2.26 2.59
C GLU A 144 2.72 -2.47 3.91
N THR A 145 1.85 -3.49 3.88
CA THR A 145 1.04 -3.92 5.04
C THR A 145 0.09 -2.81 5.53
N MET A 146 -0.39 -1.95 4.63
CA MET A 146 -1.26 -0.86 5.04
C MET A 146 -2.61 -1.38 5.53
N LEU A 147 -3.11 -0.76 6.60
CA LEU A 147 -4.29 -1.22 7.32
C LEU A 147 -5.54 -0.42 6.95
N SER A 148 -5.36 0.80 6.45
CA SER A 148 -6.45 1.70 6.06
C SER A 148 -6.11 2.49 4.80
N VAL A 149 -7.14 2.88 4.05
CA VAL A 149 -6.98 3.67 2.83
C VAL A 149 -6.45 5.09 3.13
N PRO A 150 -6.94 5.82 4.16
CA PRO A 150 -6.39 7.14 4.48
C PRO A 150 -4.90 7.11 4.77
N GLU A 151 -4.41 6.14 5.53
CA GLU A 151 -2.99 6.02 5.84
C GLU A 151 -2.17 5.70 4.59
N ALA A 152 -2.66 4.80 3.72
CA ALA A 152 -2.02 4.51 2.44
C ALA A 152 -1.97 5.77 1.55
N ARG A 153 -3.04 6.58 1.50
CA ARG A 153 -3.07 7.86 0.77
C ARG A 153 -2.00 8.82 1.27
N ALA A 154 -1.88 9.00 2.59
CA ALA A 154 -0.87 9.88 3.18
C ALA A 154 0.55 9.49 2.75
N ALA A 155 0.87 8.19 2.80
CA ALA A 155 2.16 7.66 2.38
C ALA A 155 2.41 7.83 0.87
N VAL A 156 1.40 7.58 0.02
CA VAL A 156 1.49 7.79 -1.43
C VAL A 156 1.74 9.26 -1.75
N LEU A 157 1.00 10.19 -1.15
CA LEU A 157 1.17 11.64 -1.35
C LEU A 157 2.58 12.09 -0.94
N ALA A 158 3.16 11.50 0.10
CA ALA A 158 4.52 11.78 0.54
C ALA A 158 5.57 11.29 -0.48
N CYS A 159 5.41 10.06 -0.99
CA CYS A 159 6.37 9.43 -1.92
C CYS A 159 6.29 10.01 -3.33
N ARG A 160 5.12 10.41 -3.81
CA ARG A 160 4.93 10.95 -5.18
C ARG A 160 5.64 12.27 -5.47
N LYS A 161 6.18 12.95 -4.47
CA LYS A 161 7.05 14.12 -4.64
C LYS A 161 8.36 13.77 -5.37
N TYR A 162 8.74 12.50 -5.36
CA TYR A 162 9.97 11.98 -5.95
C TYR A 162 9.66 11.29 -7.29
N LYS A 163 10.63 11.31 -8.21
CA LYS A 163 10.50 10.68 -9.53
C LYS A 163 10.91 9.20 -9.46
N LYS A 164 10.23 8.44 -8.60
CA LYS A 164 10.47 7.00 -8.39
C LYS A 164 9.15 6.27 -8.36
N PRO A 165 9.10 5.01 -8.81
CA PRO A 165 7.89 4.20 -8.71
C PRO A 165 7.43 4.09 -7.26
N VAL A 166 6.10 4.09 -7.05
CA VAL A 166 5.45 3.93 -5.75
C VAL A 166 4.54 2.70 -5.83
N TRP A 167 4.85 1.68 -5.03
CA TRP A 167 4.08 0.45 -4.93
C TRP A 167 3.36 0.40 -3.60
N VAL A 168 2.14 -0.12 -3.59
CA VAL A 168 1.34 -0.23 -2.37
C VAL A 168 0.81 -1.63 -2.18
N THR A 169 0.91 -2.15 -0.97
CA THR A 169 0.22 -3.38 -0.57
C THR A 169 -0.58 -3.18 0.72
N MET A 170 -1.80 -3.73 0.69
CA MET A 170 -2.75 -3.68 1.80
C MET A 170 -2.81 -5.04 2.50
N ALA A 171 -3.12 -5.03 3.80
CA ALA A 171 -3.41 -6.25 4.53
C ALA A 171 -4.91 -6.58 4.45
N LEU A 172 -5.22 -7.87 4.27
CA LEU A 172 -6.60 -8.40 4.20
C LEU A 172 -6.98 -9.08 5.52
N ASN A 173 -8.26 -9.08 5.83
CA ASN A 173 -8.86 -9.92 6.88
C ASN A 173 -9.28 -11.30 6.33
N GLU A 174 -9.83 -12.16 7.19
CA GLU A 174 -10.26 -13.53 6.84
C GLU A 174 -11.44 -13.57 5.85
N GLU A 175 -12.16 -12.45 5.66
CA GLU A 175 -13.22 -12.31 4.67
C GLU A 175 -12.71 -11.81 3.31
N GLY A 176 -11.40 -11.53 3.18
CA GLY A 176 -10.78 -10.99 1.97
C GLY A 176 -11.06 -9.49 1.74
N MET A 177 -11.51 -8.78 2.78
CA MET A 177 -11.68 -7.32 2.81
C MET A 177 -10.43 -6.66 3.40
N LEU A 178 -10.29 -5.35 3.21
CA LEU A 178 -9.25 -4.60 3.92
C LEU A 178 -9.48 -4.68 5.44
N LEU A 179 -8.43 -4.57 6.23
CA LEU A 179 -8.58 -4.59 7.70
C LEU A 179 -9.45 -3.46 8.24
N SER A 180 -9.51 -2.32 7.54
CA SER A 180 -10.46 -1.23 7.84
C SER A 180 -11.91 -1.53 7.42
N GLY A 181 -12.19 -2.66 6.77
CA GLY A 181 -13.52 -3.05 6.28
C GLY A 181 -13.81 -2.64 4.84
N GLY A 182 -12.94 -1.85 4.19
CA GLY A 182 -13.13 -1.38 2.81
C GLY A 182 -12.98 -2.49 1.78
N GLN A 183 -13.58 -2.27 0.60
CA GLN A 183 -13.50 -3.21 -0.52
C GLN A 183 -12.13 -3.11 -1.23
N PRO A 184 -11.48 -4.24 -1.57
CA PRO A 184 -10.22 -4.24 -2.32
C PRO A 184 -10.27 -3.47 -3.65
N LEU A 185 -11.41 -3.51 -4.36
CA LEU A 185 -11.57 -2.81 -5.62
C LEU A 185 -11.70 -1.30 -5.44
N ALA A 186 -12.39 -0.83 -4.40
CA ALA A 186 -12.45 0.59 -4.06
C ALA A 186 -11.04 1.14 -3.75
N CYS A 187 -10.25 0.39 -2.99
CA CYS A 187 -8.88 0.75 -2.67
C CYS A 187 -7.98 0.80 -3.93
N LEU A 188 -8.08 -0.20 -4.81
CA LEU A 188 -7.35 -0.19 -6.09
C LEU A 188 -7.65 1.07 -6.88
N VAL A 189 -8.94 1.38 -7.12
CA VAL A 189 -9.36 2.56 -7.88
C VAL A 189 -8.84 3.85 -7.25
N THR A 190 -8.96 3.99 -5.94
CA THR A 190 -8.45 5.16 -5.20
C THR A 190 -6.94 5.33 -5.40
N LEU A 191 -6.15 4.28 -5.17
CA LEU A 191 -4.70 4.38 -5.21
C LEU A 191 -4.15 4.50 -6.64
N GLU A 192 -4.76 3.85 -7.62
CA GLU A 192 -4.41 4.06 -9.04
C GLU A 192 -4.65 5.51 -9.48
N ARG A 193 -5.74 6.14 -9.04
CA ARG A 193 -6.02 7.56 -9.33
C ARG A 193 -5.02 8.49 -8.64
N LEU A 194 -4.48 8.09 -7.50
CA LEU A 194 -3.35 8.77 -6.87
C LEU A 194 -2.01 8.49 -7.58
N GLY A 195 -1.97 7.56 -8.54
CA GLY A 195 -0.84 7.27 -9.43
C GLY A 195 0.20 6.36 -8.79
N VAL A 196 -0.22 5.32 -8.11
CA VAL A 196 0.67 4.21 -7.76
C VAL A 196 1.08 3.43 -9.02
N ASP A 197 2.27 2.86 -9.00
CA ASP A 197 2.83 2.12 -10.15
C ASP A 197 2.64 0.60 -10.01
N ALA A 198 2.25 0.11 -8.84
CA ALA A 198 1.80 -1.25 -8.60
C ALA A 198 0.94 -1.30 -7.33
N PHE A 199 -0.01 -2.22 -7.28
CA PHE A 199 -0.93 -2.40 -6.16
C PHE A 199 -1.09 -3.87 -5.80
N GLY A 200 -1.41 -4.18 -4.56
CA GLY A 200 -1.73 -5.56 -4.19
C GLY A 200 -1.90 -5.79 -2.70
N PHE A 201 -1.57 -7.03 -2.29
CA PHE A 201 -1.81 -7.47 -0.93
C PHE A 201 -0.59 -8.18 -0.36
N ASN A 202 -0.38 -8.00 0.95
CA ASN A 202 0.60 -8.76 1.70
C ASN A 202 0.12 -9.02 3.13
N CYS A 203 0.66 -10.05 3.76
CA CYS A 203 0.34 -10.41 5.14
C CYS A 203 -1.19 -10.61 5.38
N GLY A 204 -1.66 -10.45 6.62
CA GLY A 204 -3.08 -10.55 6.98
C GLY A 204 -3.65 -11.94 6.76
N ALA A 205 -4.65 -12.04 5.88
CA ALA A 205 -5.28 -13.29 5.50
C ALA A 205 -4.35 -14.25 4.75
N GLY A 206 -4.78 -15.49 4.64
CA GLY A 206 -4.05 -16.54 3.94
C GLY A 206 -4.03 -16.38 2.41
N PRO A 207 -3.34 -17.30 1.71
CA PRO A 207 -3.26 -17.28 0.24
C PRO A 207 -4.61 -17.38 -0.46
N GLU A 208 -5.59 -18.07 0.12
CA GLU A 208 -6.93 -18.26 -0.47
C GLU A 208 -7.70 -16.95 -0.58
N GLU A 209 -7.73 -16.17 0.49
CA GLU A 209 -8.38 -14.86 0.55
C GLU A 209 -7.70 -13.90 -0.41
N MET A 210 -6.36 -13.96 -0.48
CA MET A 210 -5.58 -13.14 -1.41
C MET A 210 -5.87 -13.52 -2.87
N VAL A 211 -5.99 -14.81 -3.21
CA VAL A 211 -6.42 -15.28 -4.55
C VAL A 211 -7.80 -14.74 -4.89
N THR A 212 -8.73 -14.76 -3.93
CA THR A 212 -10.09 -14.25 -4.14
C THR A 212 -10.10 -12.75 -4.38
N ALA A 213 -9.38 -11.99 -3.56
CA ALA A 213 -9.25 -10.54 -3.72
C ALA A 213 -8.59 -10.17 -5.07
N LEU A 214 -7.50 -10.86 -5.45
CA LEU A 214 -6.83 -10.64 -6.74
C LEU A 214 -7.75 -10.90 -7.92
N ARG A 215 -8.52 -12.00 -7.91
CA ARG A 215 -9.49 -12.29 -8.99
C ARG A 215 -10.57 -11.22 -9.11
N THR A 216 -10.97 -10.63 -7.98
CA THR A 216 -11.95 -9.56 -7.97
C THR A 216 -11.41 -8.29 -8.62
N ILE A 217 -10.14 -7.93 -8.34
CA ILE A 217 -9.57 -6.66 -8.80
C ILE A 217 -8.84 -6.76 -10.13
N SER A 218 -8.28 -7.93 -10.48
CA SER A 218 -7.40 -8.08 -11.65
C SER A 218 -8.03 -7.70 -13.00
N PRO A 219 -9.35 -7.85 -13.23
CA PRO A 219 -9.96 -7.37 -14.46
C PRO A 219 -9.95 -5.83 -14.61
N TYR A 220 -9.86 -5.12 -13.50
CA TYR A 220 -9.97 -3.65 -13.43
C TYR A 220 -8.62 -2.96 -13.25
N ALA A 221 -7.58 -3.70 -12.87
CA ALA A 221 -6.27 -3.15 -12.60
C ALA A 221 -5.58 -2.64 -13.87
N SER A 222 -5.16 -1.39 -13.86
CA SER A 222 -4.32 -0.78 -14.91
C SER A 222 -2.82 -0.88 -14.59
N VAL A 223 -2.47 -1.21 -13.33
CA VAL A 223 -1.10 -1.40 -12.85
C VAL A 223 -0.82 -2.86 -12.53
N PRO A 224 0.46 -3.29 -12.49
CA PRO A 224 0.84 -4.63 -12.03
C PRO A 224 0.32 -4.94 -10.63
N LEU A 225 -0.17 -6.16 -10.42
CA LEU A 225 -0.66 -6.61 -9.12
C LEU A 225 0.42 -7.37 -8.34
N ILE A 226 0.50 -7.09 -7.03
CA ILE A 226 1.48 -7.65 -6.09
C ILE A 226 0.80 -8.65 -5.15
N ALA A 227 1.48 -9.77 -4.87
CA ALA A 227 1.05 -10.74 -3.86
C ALA A 227 2.23 -11.25 -3.03
N LYS A 228 2.18 -11.01 -1.71
CA LYS A 228 3.18 -11.48 -0.73
C LYS A 228 2.45 -12.15 0.45
N PRO A 229 2.03 -13.42 0.33
CA PRO A 229 1.32 -14.10 1.41
C PRO A 229 2.19 -14.24 2.66
N GLY A 230 1.56 -14.06 3.83
CA GLY A 230 2.16 -14.25 5.13
C GLY A 230 1.72 -15.56 5.78
N PHE A 231 2.61 -16.14 6.59
CA PHE A 231 2.39 -17.40 7.31
C PHE A 231 2.80 -17.22 8.78
N PRO A 232 1.99 -16.53 9.59
CA PRO A 232 2.37 -16.21 10.97
C PRO A 232 2.58 -17.46 11.86
N ALA A 233 1.94 -18.57 11.51
CA ALA A 233 2.15 -19.87 12.20
C ALA A 233 3.37 -20.66 11.66
N GLY A 234 4.13 -20.10 10.75
CA GLY A 234 5.23 -20.72 10.03
C GLY A 234 4.87 -21.06 8.59
N ALA A 235 5.81 -20.82 7.66
CA ALA A 235 5.59 -21.08 6.25
C ALA A 235 5.33 -22.57 5.96
N PRO A 236 4.52 -22.89 4.93
CA PRO A 236 4.22 -24.26 4.53
C PRO A 236 5.45 -24.95 3.94
N ALA A 237 5.31 -26.23 3.56
CA ALA A 237 6.34 -26.92 2.80
C ALA A 237 6.62 -26.21 1.46
N LEU A 238 7.85 -26.32 0.96
CA LEU A 238 8.32 -25.55 -0.21
C LEU A 238 7.49 -25.78 -1.48
N ASP A 239 7.03 -27.01 -1.70
CA ASP A 239 6.15 -27.37 -2.81
C ASP A 239 4.76 -26.76 -2.70
N VAL A 240 4.20 -26.69 -1.48
CA VAL A 240 2.93 -26.02 -1.20
C VAL A 240 3.06 -24.51 -1.46
N PHE A 241 4.13 -23.88 -0.95
CA PHE A 241 4.39 -22.46 -1.19
C PHE A 241 4.51 -22.14 -2.69
N ALA A 242 5.22 -22.99 -3.45
CA ALA A 242 5.36 -22.83 -4.89
C ALA A 242 4.01 -22.98 -5.63
N ASP A 243 3.13 -23.89 -5.20
CA ASP A 243 1.79 -24.05 -5.76
C ASP A 243 0.88 -22.85 -5.43
N GLU A 244 0.95 -22.33 -4.21
CA GLU A 244 0.25 -21.10 -3.82
C GLU A 244 0.73 -19.90 -4.64
N ALA A 245 2.05 -19.73 -4.82
CA ALA A 245 2.59 -18.69 -5.67
C ALA A 245 2.08 -18.80 -7.12
N ARG A 246 1.96 -20.01 -7.67
CA ARG A 246 1.35 -20.25 -8.98
C ARG A 246 -0.13 -19.81 -9.02
N ARG A 247 -0.90 -20.14 -7.98
CA ARG A 247 -2.33 -19.78 -7.88
C ARG A 247 -2.53 -18.25 -7.81
N LEU A 248 -1.62 -17.54 -7.14
CA LEU A 248 -1.61 -16.07 -7.11
C LEU A 248 -1.34 -15.48 -8.50
N LEU A 249 -0.39 -16.05 -9.26
CA LEU A 249 -0.17 -15.66 -10.66
C LEU A 249 -1.39 -15.94 -11.54
N ASP A 250 -2.03 -17.10 -11.38
CA ASP A 250 -3.27 -17.47 -12.10
C ASP A 250 -4.45 -16.57 -11.74
N ALA A 251 -4.39 -15.89 -10.57
CA ALA A 251 -5.37 -14.91 -10.12
C ALA A 251 -5.09 -13.48 -10.63
N GLY A 252 -3.97 -13.26 -11.31
CA GLY A 252 -3.63 -11.98 -11.94
C GLY A 252 -2.43 -11.26 -11.34
N ALA A 253 -1.78 -11.79 -10.29
CA ALA A 253 -0.54 -11.21 -9.80
C ALA A 253 0.55 -11.25 -10.88
N GLY A 254 1.31 -10.16 -11.01
CA GLY A 254 2.52 -10.10 -11.84
C GLY A 254 3.79 -10.05 -10.98
N ILE A 255 3.66 -9.61 -9.73
CA ILE A 255 4.74 -9.44 -8.79
C ILE A 255 4.44 -10.32 -7.57
N ILE A 256 5.33 -11.25 -7.26
CA ILE A 256 5.13 -12.18 -6.15
C ILE A 256 6.34 -12.18 -5.21
N GLY A 257 6.10 -12.47 -3.95
CA GLY A 257 7.12 -12.61 -2.91
C GLY A 257 6.59 -13.39 -1.73
N GLY A 258 7.22 -13.22 -0.59
CA GLY A 258 6.74 -13.75 0.68
C GLY A 258 6.67 -12.67 1.74
N CYS A 259 5.82 -12.86 2.75
CA CYS A 259 5.76 -12.04 3.95
C CYS A 259 6.11 -12.92 5.16
N CYS A 260 5.53 -12.70 6.34
CA CYS A 260 5.85 -13.41 7.58
C CYS A 260 6.04 -14.92 7.36
N GLY A 261 7.14 -15.48 7.89
CA GLY A 261 7.48 -16.89 7.81
C GLY A 261 8.18 -17.34 6.51
N ALA A 262 8.11 -16.58 5.42
CA ALA A 262 8.77 -16.94 4.18
C ALA A 262 10.31 -16.81 4.29
N THR A 263 11.03 -17.86 3.94
CA THR A 263 12.51 -17.92 3.96
C THR A 263 13.08 -17.84 2.55
N PRO A 264 14.42 -17.68 2.38
CA PRO A 264 15.06 -17.75 1.08
C PRO A 264 14.75 -19.04 0.29
N GLU A 265 14.60 -20.19 0.97
CA GLU A 265 14.24 -21.45 0.33
C GLU A 265 12.84 -21.42 -0.29
N HIS A 266 11.87 -20.76 0.36
CA HIS A 266 10.52 -20.56 -0.18
C HIS A 266 10.57 -19.69 -1.43
N ILE A 267 11.34 -18.60 -1.41
CA ILE A 267 11.54 -17.74 -2.59
C ILE A 267 12.22 -18.52 -3.71
N GLY A 268 13.20 -19.38 -3.39
CA GLY A 268 13.83 -20.29 -4.36
C GLY A 268 12.86 -21.29 -5.00
N ALA A 269 11.92 -21.81 -4.20
CA ALA A 269 10.85 -22.70 -4.71
C ALA A 269 9.90 -21.94 -5.66
N ALA A 270 9.49 -20.72 -5.29
CA ALA A 270 8.70 -19.85 -6.16
C ALA A 270 9.47 -19.46 -7.44
N HIS A 271 10.77 -19.19 -7.36
CA HIS A 271 11.61 -18.93 -8.54
C HIS A 271 11.62 -20.11 -9.52
N ASN A 272 11.84 -21.32 -9.00
CA ASN A 272 11.84 -22.53 -9.81
C ASN A 272 10.48 -22.80 -10.47
N MET A 273 9.39 -22.49 -9.80
CA MET A 273 8.03 -22.55 -10.35
C MET A 273 7.88 -21.49 -11.45
N LEU A 274 8.28 -20.24 -11.18
CA LEU A 274 8.13 -19.11 -12.10
C LEU A 274 8.87 -19.31 -13.43
N THR A 275 10.04 -19.96 -13.41
CA THR A 275 10.81 -20.29 -14.63
C THR A 275 10.07 -21.25 -15.59
N ARG A 276 9.04 -21.93 -15.10
CA ARG A 276 8.22 -22.90 -15.86
C ARG A 276 6.76 -22.43 -16.01
N TYR A 277 6.44 -21.28 -15.46
CA TYR A 277 5.08 -20.76 -15.46
C TYR A 277 4.63 -20.36 -16.86
N VAL A 278 3.46 -20.83 -17.26
CA VAL A 278 2.79 -20.44 -18.49
C VAL A 278 1.54 -19.64 -18.12
N PRO A 279 1.47 -18.35 -18.48
CA PRO A 279 0.33 -17.50 -18.16
C PRO A 279 -0.98 -18.06 -18.67
N GLN A 280 -2.02 -18.01 -17.84
CA GLN A 280 -3.38 -18.27 -18.25
C GLN A 280 -4.04 -17.01 -18.83
N PRO A 281 -4.90 -17.11 -19.84
CA PRO A 281 -5.68 -15.97 -20.31
C PRO A 281 -6.63 -15.49 -19.20
N MET A 282 -6.59 -14.19 -18.89
CA MET A 282 -7.59 -13.57 -18.03
C MET A 282 -8.84 -13.23 -18.82
N ALA A 283 -10.01 -13.30 -18.17
CA ALA A 283 -11.25 -12.85 -18.75
C ALA A 283 -11.21 -11.33 -19.00
N PRO A 284 -11.53 -10.85 -20.20
CA PRO A 284 -11.60 -9.41 -20.46
C PRO A 284 -12.78 -8.78 -19.70
N LEU A 285 -12.68 -7.47 -19.44
CA LEU A 285 -13.82 -6.67 -18.99
C LEU A 285 -14.98 -6.76 -19.96
N THR A 286 -16.20 -6.67 -19.46
CA THR A 286 -17.40 -6.53 -20.31
C THR A 286 -17.49 -5.08 -20.81
N SER A 287 -18.09 -4.88 -22.00
CA SER A 287 -18.24 -3.54 -22.58
C SER A 287 -19.06 -2.57 -21.70
N ALA A 288 -19.96 -3.08 -20.85
CA ALA A 288 -20.70 -2.26 -19.89
C ALA A 288 -19.80 -1.71 -18.77
N GLN A 289 -18.76 -2.43 -18.39
CA GLN A 289 -17.79 -2.02 -17.36
C GLN A 289 -16.75 -1.03 -17.90
N GLU A 290 -16.53 -0.98 -19.22
CA GLU A 290 -15.57 -0.08 -19.86
C GLU A 290 -16.05 1.39 -19.91
N ASN A 291 -17.38 1.63 -19.83
CA ASN A 291 -17.98 2.97 -19.93
C ASN A 291 -18.45 3.54 -18.58
N ASP A 292 -18.29 2.81 -17.49
CA ASP A 292 -18.68 3.28 -16.17
C ASP A 292 -17.70 4.31 -15.62
N ILE A 293 -18.19 5.42 -15.05
CA ILE A 293 -17.41 6.30 -14.20
C ILE A 293 -17.35 5.67 -12.81
N TRP A 294 -16.14 5.44 -12.36
CA TRP A 294 -15.88 4.78 -11.09
C TRP A 294 -15.48 5.81 -10.04
N LEU A 295 -16.33 5.97 -9.03
CA LEU A 295 -16.06 6.76 -7.85
C LEU A 295 -15.91 5.86 -6.63
N THR A 296 -15.14 6.31 -5.65
CA THR A 296 -14.90 5.55 -4.42
C THR A 296 -15.03 6.45 -3.21
N ASN A 297 -15.49 5.87 -2.13
CA ASN A 297 -15.14 6.32 -0.79
C ASN A 297 -14.22 5.27 -0.15
N GLU A 298 -13.86 5.43 1.12
CA GLU A 298 -12.95 4.48 1.80
C GLU A 298 -13.50 3.05 1.89
N MET A 299 -14.82 2.86 1.79
CA MET A 299 -15.49 1.59 2.04
C MET A 299 -15.99 0.92 0.78
N ALA A 300 -16.42 1.67 -0.22
CA ALA A 300 -17.19 1.16 -1.35
C ALA A 300 -16.80 1.79 -2.69
N LEU A 301 -17.18 1.10 -3.75
CA LEU A 301 -17.07 1.55 -5.12
C LEU A 301 -18.46 1.85 -5.66
N PHE A 302 -18.57 2.93 -6.42
CA PHE A 302 -19.77 3.36 -7.12
C PHE A 302 -19.49 3.37 -8.61
N ALA A 303 -20.28 2.62 -9.39
CA ALA A 303 -20.22 2.63 -10.84
C ALA A 303 -21.38 3.49 -11.36
N LEU A 304 -21.07 4.59 -12.01
CA LEU A 304 -22.02 5.56 -12.51
C LEU A 304 -22.08 5.50 -14.05
N ASP A 305 -23.29 5.59 -14.59
CA ASP A 305 -23.51 5.76 -16.02
C ASP A 305 -23.20 7.21 -16.40
N GLU A 306 -22.17 7.44 -17.23
CA GLU A 306 -21.73 8.76 -17.65
C GLU A 306 -22.87 9.65 -18.21
N ASP A 307 -23.85 9.06 -18.86
CA ASP A 307 -24.97 9.77 -19.47
C ASP A 307 -26.11 10.14 -18.49
N ARG A 308 -26.06 9.62 -17.24
CA ARG A 308 -27.18 9.71 -16.28
C ARG A 308 -26.71 9.81 -14.83
N ILE A 309 -25.98 10.86 -14.50
CA ILE A 309 -25.57 11.11 -13.11
C ILE A 309 -26.54 12.12 -12.48
N ASP A 310 -27.22 11.71 -11.42
CA ASP A 310 -28.07 12.57 -10.61
C ASP A 310 -27.26 13.21 -9.47
N PHE A 311 -27.20 14.55 -9.47
CA PHE A 311 -26.55 15.33 -8.41
C PHE A 311 -27.58 15.89 -7.44
N THR A 312 -27.17 16.13 -6.19
CA THR A 312 -27.93 17.01 -5.30
C THR A 312 -27.96 18.44 -5.84
N GLU A 313 -28.93 19.26 -5.37
CA GLU A 313 -28.71 20.72 -5.38
C GLU A 313 -27.41 21.02 -4.60
N PRO A 314 -26.73 22.16 -4.89
CA PRO A 314 -25.51 22.52 -4.18
C PRO A 314 -25.72 22.60 -2.67
N ILE A 315 -24.93 21.86 -1.91
CA ILE A 315 -24.95 21.85 -0.44
C ILE A 315 -23.78 22.70 0.04
N ALA A 316 -24.04 23.72 0.84
CA ALA A 316 -22.99 24.49 1.47
C ALA A 316 -22.35 23.64 2.59
N CYS A 317 -21.01 23.52 2.59
CA CYS A 317 -20.34 22.84 3.67
C CYS A 317 -20.55 23.57 5.00
N GLY A 318 -20.73 22.82 6.08
CA GLY A 318 -20.93 23.34 7.42
C GLY A 318 -20.37 22.38 8.46
N TYR A 319 -20.40 22.82 9.71
CA TYR A 319 -19.84 22.10 10.85
C TYR A 319 -20.43 20.70 11.08
N ASP A 320 -21.69 20.46 10.66
CA ASP A 320 -22.38 19.18 10.77
C ASP A 320 -23.19 18.93 9.50
N MET A 321 -22.76 17.99 8.68
CA MET A 321 -23.39 17.63 7.42
C MET A 321 -24.18 16.32 7.50
N THR A 322 -24.40 15.78 8.69
CA THR A 322 -25.06 14.47 8.88
C THR A 322 -26.45 14.43 8.25
N ASP A 323 -27.24 15.48 8.41
CA ASP A 323 -28.61 15.56 7.84
C ASP A 323 -28.57 15.62 6.30
N ASP A 324 -27.56 16.28 5.70
CA ASP A 324 -27.39 16.39 4.26
C ASP A 324 -26.98 15.02 3.66
N PHE A 325 -26.10 14.28 4.32
CA PHE A 325 -25.72 12.91 3.92
C PHE A 325 -26.92 11.96 3.97
N LEU A 326 -27.72 12.02 5.03
CA LEU A 326 -28.94 11.23 5.16
C LEU A 326 -30.01 11.62 4.12
N ALA A 327 -30.08 12.89 3.75
CA ALA A 327 -30.99 13.37 2.71
C ALA A 327 -30.55 12.84 1.34
N ALA A 328 -29.28 12.92 1.00
CA ALA A 328 -28.72 12.41 -0.25
C ALA A 328 -28.97 10.89 -0.41
N GLU A 329 -28.79 10.12 0.66
CA GLU A 329 -29.08 8.69 0.68
C GLU A 329 -30.56 8.41 0.46
N ARG A 330 -31.44 9.10 1.21
CA ARG A 330 -32.90 8.92 1.10
C ARG A 330 -33.44 9.27 -0.29
N ASP A 331 -32.88 10.33 -0.90
CA ASP A 331 -33.31 10.81 -2.21
C ASP A 331 -32.66 10.01 -3.36
N SER A 332 -31.78 9.06 -3.03
CA SER A 332 -31.12 8.13 -3.94
C SER A 332 -30.37 8.84 -5.09
N VAL A 333 -29.71 9.95 -4.79
CA VAL A 333 -28.84 10.64 -5.75
C VAL A 333 -27.52 9.88 -5.93
N ASP A 334 -26.91 10.05 -7.09
CA ASP A 334 -25.64 9.37 -7.41
C ASP A 334 -24.43 10.07 -6.79
N VAL A 335 -24.45 11.41 -6.72
CA VAL A 335 -23.34 12.24 -6.25
C VAL A 335 -23.85 13.46 -5.50
N MET A 336 -23.24 13.76 -4.35
CA MET A 336 -23.48 15.01 -3.63
C MET A 336 -22.62 16.13 -4.22
N LEU A 337 -23.22 17.27 -4.51
CA LEU A 337 -22.51 18.47 -4.93
C LEU A 337 -22.26 19.38 -3.72
N VAL A 338 -21.01 19.47 -3.26
CA VAL A 338 -20.62 20.17 -2.03
C VAL A 338 -19.82 21.43 -2.33
N SER A 339 -20.29 22.58 -1.84
CA SER A 339 -19.59 23.87 -1.92
C SER A 339 -18.57 23.98 -0.79
N ILE A 340 -17.30 24.16 -1.14
CA ILE A 340 -16.19 24.40 -0.22
C ILE A 340 -15.74 25.85 -0.43
N GLU A 341 -16.06 26.74 0.48
CA GLU A 341 -15.77 28.18 0.35
C GLU A 341 -14.42 28.56 0.97
N THR A 342 -14.02 27.83 2.02
CA THR A 342 -12.77 28.07 2.76
C THR A 342 -12.00 26.77 3.01
N PRO A 343 -10.69 26.84 3.32
CA PRO A 343 -9.94 25.66 3.78
C PRO A 343 -10.48 25.04 5.08
N ASP A 344 -11.15 25.81 5.93
CA ASP A 344 -11.78 25.30 7.17
C ASP A 344 -13.01 24.44 6.84
N ASP A 345 -13.81 24.79 5.83
CA ASP A 345 -14.92 23.95 5.35
C ASP A 345 -14.41 22.57 4.90
N ALA A 346 -13.22 22.51 4.30
CA ALA A 346 -12.62 21.24 3.91
C ALA A 346 -12.28 20.35 5.13
N LEU A 347 -11.91 20.95 6.27
CA LEU A 347 -11.69 20.24 7.53
C LEU A 347 -13.01 19.75 8.13
N ASP A 348 -14.05 20.59 8.12
CA ASP A 348 -15.39 20.24 8.61
C ASP A 348 -15.94 19.05 7.80
N PHE A 349 -15.87 19.12 6.45
CA PHE A 349 -16.30 18.01 5.60
C PHE A 349 -15.52 16.72 5.90
N ALA A 350 -14.19 16.79 6.02
CA ALA A 350 -13.36 15.62 6.27
C ALA A 350 -13.70 14.95 7.62
N GLY A 351 -14.07 15.72 8.63
CA GLY A 351 -14.54 15.22 9.92
C GLY A 351 -15.80 14.36 9.82
N ASP A 352 -16.72 14.74 8.92
CA ASP A 352 -18.01 14.07 8.74
C ASP A 352 -18.05 13.08 7.56
N ALA A 353 -17.05 13.10 6.68
CA ALA A 353 -16.99 12.30 5.45
C ALA A 353 -17.22 10.79 5.66
N ARG A 354 -16.90 10.28 6.84
CA ARG A 354 -17.17 8.87 7.24
C ARG A 354 -18.65 8.49 7.22
N PHE A 355 -19.54 9.47 7.33
CA PHE A 355 -21.01 9.26 7.28
C PHE A 355 -21.55 9.37 5.86
N ALA A 356 -20.74 9.83 4.90
CA ALA A 356 -21.12 9.94 3.52
C ALA A 356 -21.25 8.57 2.87
N VAL A 357 -22.46 8.16 2.56
CA VAL A 357 -22.77 6.92 1.82
C VAL A 357 -22.85 7.16 0.32
N VAL A 358 -22.85 8.42 -0.12
CA VAL A 358 -22.88 8.87 -1.50
C VAL A 358 -21.58 9.62 -1.80
N PRO A 359 -20.93 9.43 -2.95
CA PRO A 359 -19.70 10.16 -3.30
C PRO A 359 -19.91 11.68 -3.32
N GLY A 360 -18.88 12.43 -2.89
CA GLY A 360 -18.88 13.89 -2.94
C GLY A 360 -18.21 14.42 -4.21
N CYS A 361 -18.80 15.45 -4.81
CA CYS A 361 -18.18 16.28 -5.84
C CYS A 361 -18.00 17.70 -5.28
N PHE A 362 -16.74 18.12 -5.15
CA PHE A 362 -16.43 19.45 -4.60
C PHE A 362 -16.38 20.51 -5.69
N TYR A 363 -16.90 21.67 -5.38
CA TYR A 363 -16.68 22.88 -6.17
C TYR A 363 -16.37 24.07 -5.27
N SER A 364 -15.57 25.00 -5.78
CA SER A 364 -15.12 26.18 -5.06
C SER A 364 -14.67 27.24 -6.05
N ASP A 365 -14.91 28.51 -5.72
CA ASP A 365 -14.27 29.66 -6.40
C ASP A 365 -12.86 29.93 -5.84
N ASP A 366 -12.50 29.33 -4.69
CA ASP A 366 -11.17 29.40 -4.09
C ASP A 366 -10.36 28.12 -4.41
N PRO A 367 -9.28 28.23 -5.21
CA PRO A 367 -8.42 27.10 -5.53
C PRO A 367 -7.72 26.49 -4.31
N GLU A 368 -7.46 27.28 -3.25
CA GLU A 368 -6.82 26.78 -2.03
C GLU A 368 -7.80 25.90 -1.24
N ALA A 369 -9.04 26.36 -1.07
CA ALA A 369 -10.11 25.60 -0.43
C ALA A 369 -10.38 24.28 -1.17
N LEU A 370 -10.51 24.32 -2.50
CA LEU A 370 -10.70 23.12 -3.31
C LEU A 370 -9.52 22.16 -3.21
N SER A 371 -8.28 22.67 -3.27
CA SER A 371 -7.08 21.87 -3.12
C SER A 371 -7.01 21.19 -1.75
N ARG A 372 -7.45 21.91 -0.70
CA ARG A 372 -7.51 21.36 0.66
C ARG A 372 -8.53 20.24 0.79
N ALA A 373 -9.72 20.42 0.22
CA ALA A 373 -10.76 19.38 0.22
C ALA A 373 -10.30 18.10 -0.49
N LEU A 374 -9.70 18.24 -1.69
CA LEU A 374 -9.15 17.11 -2.45
C LEU A 374 -7.94 16.43 -1.76
N PHE A 375 -7.23 17.16 -0.92
CA PHE A 375 -6.13 16.61 -0.14
C PHE A 375 -6.64 15.77 1.03
N LEU A 376 -7.69 16.25 1.72
CA LEU A 376 -8.23 15.60 2.92
C LEU A 376 -9.16 14.42 2.59
N TYR A 377 -9.95 14.54 1.53
CA TYR A 377 -10.94 13.55 1.09
C TYR A 377 -10.50 12.82 -0.17
#